data_07e082e9633e81ef8fe8d0e2db671dc3
#
_entry.id   07e082e9633e81ef8fe8d0e2db671dc3
#
_cell.length_a   1.000
_cell.length_b   1.000
_cell.length_c   1.000
_cell.angle_alpha   90.00
_cell.angle_beta   90.00
_cell.angle_gamma   90.00
#
_symmetry.space_group_name_H-M   'P 1'
#
loop_
_entity.id
_entity.type
_entity.pdbx_description
1 polymer ?
#
loop_
_entity_poly.entity_id
_entity_poly.type
_entity_poly.pdbx_seq_one_letter_code
_entity_poly.pdbx_strand_id
1 'polypeptide(L)'
;MAKDYTNQHIVPKRYLDRFGTKDGKRTIIGVRIVNKGNVRFFTDSTVNVGYIKNYYDVTDKNDPKYWEHYFAREIDALCGQDMENIIAKVTLSCPDTIVLSAHDKEVLSKLIIAQLMRIPESIDYVKTVLYPRVSAQVKEDLVSTLPPAFVEKHREQIMNTEFPEQYQKELVLNHSFEPANFDRYCKVLQDGVWVVYANMHRDTMPFLTSDNPVLVEGIGKTETGLFRNGLANPATCIFYPLSPGIAVAIYSRQGIWGAVADEYDGRKVLLDELKYIMSRNINIMAQAHRHSFIPQPLYDAVKNGSV
;
A
#
# COMPACT_ATOMS: atom_id res chain seq x y z
N MET A 1 22.31 12.87 18.65
CA MET A 1 20.89 13.20 18.87
C MET A 1 20.06 12.34 17.92
N ALA A 2 19.20 11.46 18.42
CA ALA A 2 18.26 10.71 17.58
C ALA A 2 17.37 11.72 16.86
N LYS A 3 17.23 11.59 15.55
CA LYS A 3 16.29 12.39 14.75
C LYS A 3 14.89 12.07 15.26
N ASP A 4 14.18 13.07 15.76
CA ASP A 4 12.79 12.89 16.19
C ASP A 4 11.92 12.69 14.94
N TYR A 5 11.56 11.44 14.67
CA TYR A 5 10.73 11.05 13.51
C TYR A 5 9.26 11.31 13.82
N THR A 6 8.88 12.58 13.92
CA THR A 6 7.47 12.96 14.09
C THR A 6 6.64 12.74 12.81
N ASN A 7 7.23 12.95 11.64
CA ASN A 7 6.57 12.74 10.34
C ASN A 7 6.82 11.29 9.88
N GLN A 8 5.82 10.44 10.07
CA GLN A 8 5.88 9.02 9.75
C GLN A 8 5.19 8.76 8.41
N HIS A 9 5.97 8.28 7.43
CA HIS A 9 5.47 8.09 6.08
C HIS A 9 4.54 6.89 5.99
N ILE A 10 3.28 7.13 5.58
CA ILE A 10 2.32 6.07 5.23
C ILE A 10 2.56 5.56 3.80
N VAL A 11 3.24 6.36 2.98
CA VAL A 11 3.76 5.95 1.66
C VAL A 11 5.25 6.27 1.62
N PRO A 12 6.14 5.31 1.28
CA PRO A 12 7.57 5.54 1.29
C PRO A 12 7.99 6.75 0.47
N LYS A 13 8.80 7.63 1.06
CA LYS A 13 9.31 8.80 0.32
C LYS A 13 10.02 8.39 -0.98
N ARG A 14 10.85 7.33 -0.95
CA ARG A 14 11.57 6.84 -2.14
C ARG A 14 10.63 6.33 -3.23
N TYR A 15 9.46 5.82 -2.86
CA TYR A 15 8.41 5.49 -3.82
C TYR A 15 7.84 6.76 -4.45
N LEU A 16 7.48 7.77 -3.66
CA LEU A 16 6.94 9.06 -4.15
C LEU A 16 7.95 9.81 -5.02
N ASP A 17 9.25 9.71 -4.75
CA ASP A 17 10.30 10.36 -5.53
C ASP A 17 10.27 9.99 -7.03
N ARG A 18 9.70 8.82 -7.38
CA ARG A 18 9.59 8.37 -8.76
C ARG A 18 8.49 9.07 -9.54
N PHE A 19 7.50 9.63 -8.84
CA PHE A 19 6.38 10.35 -9.44
C PHE A 19 6.62 11.86 -9.48
N GLY A 20 7.66 12.34 -8.83
CA GLY A 20 8.04 13.75 -8.79
C GLY A 20 9.13 14.11 -9.80
N THR A 21 9.35 15.40 -9.95
CA THR A 21 10.40 16.00 -10.77
C THR A 21 11.54 16.51 -9.90
N LYS A 22 12.79 16.26 -10.30
CA LYS A 22 13.97 16.77 -9.58
C LYS A 22 14.08 18.28 -9.71
N ASP A 23 14.21 18.95 -8.59
CA ASP A 23 14.52 20.38 -8.47
C ASP A 23 15.68 20.56 -7.49
N GLY A 24 16.87 20.62 -8.02
CA GLY A 24 18.12 20.61 -7.25
C GLY A 24 18.24 19.35 -6.39
N LYS A 25 18.32 19.51 -5.08
CA LYS A 25 18.40 18.41 -4.10
C LYS A 25 17.04 17.85 -3.67
N ARG A 26 15.94 18.45 -4.13
CA ARG A 26 14.58 18.06 -3.76
C ARG A 26 13.90 17.33 -4.92
N THR A 27 12.87 16.58 -4.60
CA THR A 27 11.93 16.05 -5.58
C THR A 27 10.59 16.72 -5.30
N ILE A 28 10.03 17.41 -6.31
CA ILE A 28 8.76 18.12 -6.24
C ILE A 28 7.69 17.28 -6.93
N ILE A 29 6.52 17.20 -6.31
CA ILE A 29 5.38 16.44 -6.83
C ILE A 29 4.12 17.31 -6.79
N GLY A 30 3.25 17.14 -7.79
CA GLY A 30 1.90 17.71 -7.76
C GLY A 30 1.03 16.99 -6.75
N VAL A 31 0.25 17.73 -5.97
CA VAL A 31 -0.62 17.19 -4.93
C VAL A 31 -2.04 17.70 -5.15
N ARG A 32 -2.99 16.76 -5.15
CA ARG A 32 -4.42 17.03 -5.06
C ARG A 32 -4.92 16.58 -3.69
N ILE A 33 -5.53 17.48 -2.96
CA ILE A 33 -6.18 17.20 -1.68
C ILE A 33 -7.70 17.32 -1.82
N VAL A 34 -8.43 16.38 -1.21
CA VAL A 34 -9.88 16.49 -1.02
C VAL A 34 -10.15 16.63 0.48
N ASN A 35 -10.81 17.71 0.87
CA ASN A 35 -11.22 17.93 2.26
C ASN A 35 -12.65 18.46 2.29
N LYS A 36 -13.58 17.68 2.87
CA LYS A 36 -15.01 18.02 2.99
C LYS A 36 -15.61 18.51 1.66
N GLY A 37 -15.30 17.84 0.56
CA GLY A 37 -15.78 18.18 -0.79
C GLY A 37 -15.00 19.30 -1.50
N ASN A 38 -14.11 20.00 -0.82
CA ASN A 38 -13.24 21.00 -1.45
C ASN A 38 -11.98 20.35 -2.01
N VAL A 39 -11.68 20.62 -3.27
CA VAL A 39 -10.48 20.15 -3.97
C VAL A 39 -9.46 21.28 -4.02
N ARG A 40 -8.23 20.99 -3.62
CA ARG A 40 -7.10 21.93 -3.70
C ARG A 40 -5.93 21.28 -4.41
N PHE A 41 -5.22 22.08 -5.21
CA PHE A 41 -4.01 21.67 -5.93
C PHE A 41 -2.84 22.53 -5.49
N PHE A 42 -1.70 21.89 -5.24
CA PHE A 42 -0.43 22.58 -4.96
C PHE A 42 0.73 21.64 -5.33
N THR A 43 1.94 22.17 -5.32
CA THR A 43 3.17 21.37 -5.46
C THR A 43 3.95 21.42 -4.16
N ASP A 44 4.56 20.33 -3.76
CA ASP A 44 5.44 20.28 -2.58
C ASP A 44 6.54 19.23 -2.76
N SER A 45 7.52 19.27 -1.87
CA SER A 45 8.55 18.25 -1.82
C SER A 45 7.99 16.93 -1.31
N THR A 46 8.46 15.82 -1.88
CA THR A 46 8.10 14.47 -1.43
C THR A 46 8.43 14.20 0.05
N VAL A 47 9.30 14.99 0.66
CA VAL A 47 9.59 14.95 2.11
C VAL A 47 8.41 15.47 2.94
N ASN A 48 7.62 16.38 2.38
CA ASN A 48 6.56 17.10 3.08
C ASN A 48 5.17 16.50 2.85
N VAL A 49 5.07 15.37 2.16
CA VAL A 49 3.79 14.73 1.80
C VAL A 49 3.81 13.24 2.08
N GLY A 50 2.65 12.58 2.09
CA GLY A 50 2.53 11.13 2.27
C GLY A 50 2.87 10.63 3.68
N TYR A 51 2.75 11.50 4.70
CA TYR A 51 3.00 11.16 6.10
C TYR A 51 1.86 11.59 7.02
N ILE A 52 1.79 10.96 8.18
CA ILE A 52 0.95 11.38 9.32
C ILE A 52 1.86 11.51 10.55
N LYS A 53 1.64 12.56 11.35
CA LYS A 53 2.47 12.78 12.54
C LYS A 53 2.19 11.73 13.60
N ASN A 54 3.27 11.11 14.13
CA ASN A 54 3.24 10.14 15.22
C ASN A 54 2.25 8.98 14.98
N TYR A 55 2.03 8.61 13.70
CA TYR A 55 0.98 7.67 13.32
C TYR A 55 1.23 6.24 13.83
N TYR A 56 2.49 5.80 13.79
CA TYR A 56 2.90 4.46 14.21
C TYR A 56 3.46 4.41 15.62
N ASP A 57 3.34 5.48 16.40
CA ASP A 57 3.83 5.50 17.78
C ASP A 57 3.09 4.45 18.60
N VAL A 58 3.85 3.69 19.39
CA VAL A 58 3.36 2.62 20.25
C VAL A 58 3.48 2.99 21.73
N THR A 59 2.85 2.17 22.57
CA THR A 59 2.85 2.36 24.02
C THR A 59 4.14 1.92 24.69
N ASP A 60 4.98 1.14 23.99
CA ASP A 60 6.27 0.70 24.52
C ASP A 60 7.20 1.90 24.77
N LYS A 61 7.57 2.09 26.03
CA LYS A 61 8.46 3.18 26.44
C LYS A 61 9.91 2.96 26.04
N ASN A 62 10.32 1.73 25.69
CA ASN A 62 11.70 1.42 25.27
C ASN A 62 11.93 1.81 23.81
N ASP A 63 10.96 1.58 22.94
CA ASP A 63 10.99 2.01 21.53
C ASP A 63 9.60 2.49 21.06
N PRO A 64 9.21 3.71 21.42
CA PRO A 64 7.92 4.28 20.98
C PRO A 64 7.81 4.41 19.45
N LYS A 65 8.94 4.35 18.72
CA LYS A 65 9.02 4.45 17.26
C LYS A 65 9.28 3.10 16.58
N TYR A 66 9.03 1.99 17.25
CA TYR A 66 9.31 0.63 16.76
C TYR A 66 8.80 0.42 15.32
N TRP A 67 7.55 0.75 15.03
CA TRP A 67 6.97 0.54 13.70
C TRP A 67 7.57 1.44 12.64
N GLU A 68 7.92 2.68 12.96
CA GLU A 68 8.63 3.56 12.02
C GLU A 68 10.01 2.99 11.68
N HIS A 69 10.76 2.52 12.69
CA HIS A 69 12.05 1.88 12.46
C HIS A 69 11.92 0.57 11.68
N TYR A 70 10.90 -0.24 11.98
CA TYR A 70 10.60 -1.47 11.25
C TYR A 70 10.31 -1.18 9.78
N PHE A 71 9.37 -0.29 9.47
CA PHE A 71 9.04 0.05 8.09
C PHE A 71 10.22 0.64 7.35
N ALA A 72 10.98 1.56 7.95
CA ALA A 72 12.14 2.16 7.31
C ALA A 72 13.21 1.12 6.92
N ARG A 73 13.46 0.15 7.78
CA ARG A 73 14.50 -0.86 7.59
C ARG A 73 14.08 -2.04 6.73
N GLU A 74 12.90 -2.62 6.98
CA GLU A 74 12.48 -3.87 6.37
C GLU A 74 11.66 -3.67 5.08
N ILE A 75 10.93 -2.57 4.98
CA ILE A 75 9.98 -2.35 3.89
C ILE A 75 10.44 -1.20 2.98
N ASP A 76 10.63 0.00 3.53
CA ASP A 76 10.91 1.19 2.71
C ASP A 76 12.30 1.12 2.06
N ALA A 77 13.22 0.33 2.63
CA ALA A 77 14.50 0.02 2.00
C ALA A 77 14.34 -0.66 0.63
N LEU A 78 13.34 -1.55 0.47
CA LEU A 78 13.03 -2.23 -0.79
C LEU A 78 12.60 -1.24 -1.90
N CYS A 79 12.05 -0.09 -1.52
CA CYS A 79 11.77 1.01 -2.46
C CYS A 79 13.05 1.70 -2.99
N GLY A 80 14.23 1.34 -2.50
CA GLY A 80 15.52 1.81 -3.01
C GLY A 80 15.99 1.01 -4.22
N GLN A 81 17.15 0.35 -4.06
CA GLN A 81 17.84 -0.33 -5.15
C GLN A 81 17.03 -1.46 -5.79
N ASP A 82 16.25 -2.22 -5.01
CA ASP A 82 15.47 -3.34 -5.57
C ASP A 82 14.42 -2.85 -6.56
N MET A 83 13.64 -1.84 -6.18
CA MET A 83 12.64 -1.23 -7.07
C MET A 83 13.29 -0.55 -8.27
N GLU A 84 14.44 0.12 -8.09
CA GLU A 84 15.20 0.74 -9.20
C GLU A 84 15.67 -0.32 -10.20
N ASN A 85 16.17 -1.46 -9.72
CA ASN A 85 16.58 -2.58 -10.57
C ASN A 85 15.39 -3.16 -11.36
N ILE A 86 14.24 -3.33 -10.72
CA ILE A 86 13.01 -3.81 -11.37
C ILE A 86 12.59 -2.83 -12.48
N ILE A 87 12.51 -1.53 -12.17
CA ILE A 87 12.11 -0.50 -13.13
C ILE A 87 13.10 -0.41 -14.30
N ALA A 88 14.40 -0.46 -14.03
CA ALA A 88 15.45 -0.45 -15.07
C ALA A 88 15.32 -1.68 -16.00
N LYS A 89 15.15 -2.86 -15.41
CA LYS A 89 14.93 -4.10 -16.16
C LYS A 89 13.72 -3.99 -17.09
N VAL A 90 12.57 -3.53 -16.58
CA VAL A 90 11.36 -3.33 -17.38
C VAL A 90 11.59 -2.30 -18.50
N THR A 91 12.28 -1.20 -18.19
CA THR A 91 12.53 -0.11 -19.14
C THR A 91 13.39 -0.58 -20.30
N LEU A 92 14.45 -1.34 -20.03
CA LEU A 92 15.44 -1.78 -21.01
C LEU A 92 15.00 -3.02 -21.81
N SER A 93 14.04 -3.79 -21.32
CA SER A 93 13.61 -5.03 -21.96
C SER A 93 12.69 -4.78 -23.15
N CYS A 94 12.72 -5.71 -24.11
CA CYS A 94 11.75 -5.73 -25.21
C CYS A 94 10.33 -6.06 -24.71
N PRO A 95 9.28 -5.67 -25.46
CA PRO A 95 7.92 -6.15 -25.20
C PRO A 95 7.85 -7.69 -25.20
N ASP A 96 6.85 -8.22 -24.53
CA ASP A 96 6.54 -9.66 -24.43
C ASP A 96 7.65 -10.55 -23.83
N THR A 97 8.68 -9.91 -23.25
CA THR A 97 9.73 -10.65 -22.52
C THR A 97 9.39 -10.79 -21.03
N ILE A 98 9.83 -11.88 -20.42
CA ILE A 98 9.74 -12.07 -18.97
C ILE A 98 10.71 -11.11 -18.30
N VAL A 99 10.19 -10.21 -17.49
CA VAL A 99 10.96 -9.17 -16.80
C VAL A 99 10.93 -9.30 -15.29
N LEU A 100 9.99 -10.06 -14.72
CA LEU A 100 9.92 -10.34 -13.29
C LEU A 100 10.43 -11.75 -12.97
N SER A 101 11.47 -11.85 -12.18
CA SER A 101 11.93 -13.07 -11.54
C SER A 101 11.06 -13.39 -10.29
N ALA A 102 11.23 -14.59 -9.73
CA ALA A 102 10.60 -14.95 -8.46
C ALA A 102 11.00 -13.99 -7.32
N HIS A 103 12.28 -13.56 -7.29
CA HIS A 103 12.76 -12.57 -6.33
C HIS A 103 12.09 -11.21 -6.52
N ASP A 104 11.91 -10.73 -7.77
CA ASP A 104 11.22 -9.47 -8.02
C ASP A 104 9.75 -9.52 -7.54
N LYS A 105 9.07 -10.66 -7.77
CA LYS A 105 7.70 -10.89 -7.27
C LYS A 105 7.66 -10.91 -5.73
N GLU A 106 8.66 -11.49 -5.07
CA GLU A 106 8.79 -11.47 -3.61
C GLU A 106 8.93 -10.04 -3.08
N VAL A 107 9.87 -9.25 -3.63
CA VAL A 107 10.11 -7.85 -3.25
C VAL A 107 8.82 -7.02 -3.42
N LEU A 108 8.19 -7.10 -4.59
CA LEU A 108 6.96 -6.36 -4.88
C LEU A 108 5.79 -6.81 -3.99
N SER A 109 5.67 -8.10 -3.69
CA SER A 109 4.65 -8.61 -2.79
C SER A 109 4.78 -8.02 -1.39
N LYS A 110 6.01 -7.97 -0.84
CA LYS A 110 6.28 -7.34 0.47
C LYS A 110 5.89 -5.86 0.47
N LEU A 111 6.26 -5.12 -0.58
CA LEU A 111 5.91 -3.71 -0.71
C LEU A 111 4.40 -3.50 -0.81
N ILE A 112 3.71 -4.26 -1.64
CA ILE A 112 2.27 -4.16 -1.86
C ILE A 112 1.50 -4.51 -0.57
N ILE A 113 1.83 -5.64 0.07
CA ILE A 113 1.16 -6.07 1.31
C ILE A 113 1.43 -5.07 2.43
N ALA A 114 2.68 -4.64 2.62
CA ALA A 114 2.98 -3.65 3.64
C ALA A 114 2.24 -2.33 3.38
N GLN A 115 2.14 -1.90 2.13
CA GLN A 115 1.41 -0.68 1.76
C GLN A 115 -0.09 -0.83 2.03
N LEU A 116 -0.69 -1.99 1.74
CA LEU A 116 -2.09 -2.27 2.04
C LEU A 116 -2.39 -2.31 3.54
N MET A 117 -1.46 -2.85 4.36
CA MET A 117 -1.70 -3.07 5.78
C MET A 117 -1.43 -1.85 6.66
N ARG A 118 -0.64 -0.86 6.20
CA ARG A 118 -0.21 0.28 7.01
C ARG A 118 -1.00 1.57 6.79
N ILE A 119 -1.90 1.62 5.80
CA ILE A 119 -2.72 2.80 5.54
C ILE A 119 -3.86 2.94 6.55
N PRO A 120 -4.34 4.17 6.83
CA PRO A 120 -5.40 4.42 7.82
C PRO A 120 -6.66 3.58 7.61
N GLU A 121 -7.16 3.50 6.39
CA GLU A 121 -8.38 2.74 6.06
C GLU A 121 -8.24 1.27 6.41
N SER A 122 -7.07 0.68 6.15
CA SER A 122 -6.83 -0.72 6.47
C SER A 122 -6.75 -0.95 7.96
N ILE A 123 -6.05 -0.07 8.68
CA ILE A 123 -5.95 -0.16 10.14
C ILE A 123 -7.33 -0.01 10.77
N ASP A 124 -8.14 0.95 10.34
CA ASP A 124 -9.49 1.17 10.88
C ASP A 124 -10.43 0.01 10.57
N TYR A 125 -10.36 -0.56 9.36
CA TYR A 125 -11.15 -1.74 9.03
C TYR A 125 -10.71 -2.97 9.84
N VAL A 126 -9.42 -3.22 9.92
CA VAL A 126 -8.87 -4.36 10.67
C VAL A 126 -9.19 -4.21 12.17
N LYS A 127 -9.18 -2.98 12.71
CA LYS A 127 -9.70 -2.70 14.06
C LYS A 127 -11.14 -3.15 14.19
N THR A 128 -12.00 -2.86 13.22
CA THR A 128 -13.42 -3.24 13.29
C THR A 128 -13.64 -4.75 13.20
N VAL A 129 -12.86 -5.46 12.37
CA VAL A 129 -13.10 -6.88 12.05
C VAL A 129 -12.20 -7.82 12.87
N LEU A 130 -10.91 -7.53 12.97
CA LEU A 130 -9.95 -8.39 13.66
C LEU A 130 -9.79 -8.06 15.14
N TYR A 131 -9.87 -6.79 15.52
CA TYR A 131 -9.66 -6.39 16.91
C TYR A 131 -10.54 -7.17 17.89
N PRO A 132 -11.84 -7.40 17.66
CA PRO A 132 -12.65 -8.19 18.59
C PRO A 132 -12.10 -9.60 18.83
N ARG A 133 -11.56 -10.24 17.80
CA ARG A 133 -10.98 -11.60 17.89
C ARG A 133 -9.60 -11.58 18.53
N VAL A 134 -8.72 -10.68 18.09
CA VAL A 134 -7.36 -10.54 18.63
C VAL A 134 -7.42 -10.12 20.09
N SER A 135 -8.27 -9.16 20.44
CA SER A 135 -8.44 -8.72 21.84
C SER A 135 -8.98 -9.82 22.74
N ALA A 136 -9.93 -10.63 22.28
CA ALA A 136 -10.44 -11.78 23.02
C ALA A 136 -9.32 -12.79 23.30
N GLN A 137 -8.51 -13.14 22.30
CA GLN A 137 -7.38 -14.04 22.46
C GLN A 137 -6.35 -13.48 23.46
N VAL A 138 -5.95 -12.23 23.32
CA VAL A 138 -5.01 -11.58 24.25
C VAL A 138 -5.54 -11.57 25.69
N LYS A 139 -6.85 -11.35 25.88
CA LYS A 139 -7.48 -11.38 27.21
C LYS A 139 -7.49 -12.80 27.79
N GLU A 140 -7.78 -13.83 26.99
CA GLU A 140 -7.71 -15.22 27.45
C GLU A 140 -6.28 -15.64 27.79
N ASP A 141 -5.29 -15.25 26.97
CA ASP A 141 -3.89 -15.50 27.26
C ASP A 141 -3.46 -14.81 28.57
N LEU A 142 -3.88 -13.55 28.78
CA LEU A 142 -3.64 -12.85 30.04
C LEU A 142 -4.27 -13.59 31.23
N VAL A 143 -5.53 -13.98 31.11
CA VAL A 143 -6.23 -14.75 32.16
C VAL A 143 -5.48 -16.04 32.48
N SER A 144 -4.92 -16.73 31.50
CA SER A 144 -4.15 -17.96 31.70
C SER A 144 -2.85 -17.79 32.51
N THR A 145 -2.29 -16.58 32.52
CA THR A 145 -1.05 -16.23 33.24
C THR A 145 -1.28 -15.69 34.63
N LEU A 146 -2.52 -15.34 34.98
CA LEU A 146 -2.87 -14.76 36.29
C LEU A 146 -3.19 -15.83 37.36
N PRO A 147 -3.00 -15.54 38.67
CA PRO A 147 -3.37 -16.47 39.75
C PRO A 147 -4.86 -16.85 39.71
N PRO A 148 -5.23 -18.13 39.85
CA PRO A 148 -6.62 -18.59 39.76
C PRO A 148 -7.61 -17.84 40.62
N ALA A 149 -7.26 -17.55 41.87
CA ALA A 149 -8.11 -16.80 42.80
C ALA A 149 -8.37 -15.35 42.35
N PHE A 150 -7.41 -14.72 41.63
CA PHE A 150 -7.60 -13.41 41.04
C PHE A 150 -8.52 -13.50 39.82
N VAL A 151 -8.33 -14.49 38.98
CA VAL A 151 -9.15 -14.73 37.79
C VAL A 151 -10.60 -14.97 38.16
N GLU A 152 -10.87 -15.84 39.14
CA GLU A 152 -12.23 -16.14 39.63
C GLU A 152 -13.00 -14.87 40.00
N LYS A 153 -12.30 -13.92 40.61
CA LYS A 153 -12.90 -12.66 41.05
C LYS A 153 -13.04 -11.60 39.98
N HIS A 154 -12.15 -11.58 38.99
CA HIS A 154 -12.01 -10.45 38.06
C HIS A 154 -12.16 -10.81 36.58
N ARG A 155 -12.45 -12.10 36.22
CA ARG A 155 -12.52 -12.56 34.83
C ARG A 155 -13.47 -11.72 34.00
N GLU A 156 -14.66 -11.48 34.46
CA GLU A 156 -15.68 -10.71 33.75
C GLU A 156 -15.20 -9.28 33.50
N GLN A 157 -14.58 -8.66 34.49
CA GLN A 157 -14.03 -7.31 34.35
C GLN A 157 -12.89 -7.28 33.31
N ILE A 158 -11.99 -8.26 33.34
CA ILE A 158 -10.89 -8.37 32.34
C ILE A 158 -11.47 -8.53 30.95
N MET A 159 -12.43 -9.45 30.76
CA MET A 159 -13.01 -9.72 29.45
C MET A 159 -13.80 -8.54 28.88
N ASN A 160 -14.42 -7.72 29.72
CA ASN A 160 -15.20 -6.55 29.32
C ASN A 160 -14.36 -5.26 29.19
N THR A 161 -13.10 -5.25 29.63
CA THR A 161 -12.24 -4.07 29.53
C THR A 161 -11.86 -3.80 28.06
N GLU A 162 -12.10 -2.58 27.58
CA GLU A 162 -11.63 -2.13 26.28
C GLU A 162 -10.17 -1.65 26.38
N PHE A 163 -9.36 -2.05 25.39
CA PHE A 163 -8.00 -1.53 25.31
C PHE A 163 -8.01 -0.08 24.79
N PRO A 164 -7.09 0.79 25.23
CA PRO A 164 -6.92 2.12 24.69
C PRO A 164 -6.74 2.09 23.16
N GLU A 165 -7.22 3.11 22.46
CA GLU A 165 -7.20 3.16 20.99
C GLU A 165 -5.80 2.95 20.39
N GLN A 166 -4.78 3.55 21.00
CA GLN A 166 -3.40 3.37 20.57
C GLN A 166 -2.95 1.91 20.67
N TYR A 167 -3.33 1.22 21.76
CA TYR A 167 -3.02 -0.19 21.93
C TYR A 167 -3.80 -1.09 20.98
N GLN A 168 -5.04 -0.73 20.64
CA GLN A 168 -5.82 -1.43 19.61
C GLN A 168 -5.10 -1.38 18.26
N LYS A 169 -4.58 -0.21 17.86
CA LYS A 169 -3.79 -0.06 16.63
C LYS A 169 -2.51 -0.90 16.67
N GLU A 170 -1.81 -0.90 17.81
CA GLU A 170 -0.60 -1.70 18.00
C GLU A 170 -0.88 -3.21 17.85
N LEU A 171 -1.96 -3.71 18.44
CA LEU A 171 -2.38 -5.11 18.27
C LEU A 171 -2.63 -5.46 16.80
N VAL A 172 -3.26 -4.56 16.06
CA VAL A 172 -3.52 -4.75 14.62
C VAL A 172 -2.21 -4.82 13.83
N LEU A 173 -1.28 -3.90 14.09
CA LEU A 173 0.02 -3.89 13.42
C LEU A 173 0.82 -5.15 13.77
N ASN A 174 0.89 -5.51 15.06
CA ASN A 174 1.56 -6.74 15.51
C ASN A 174 1.01 -7.98 14.80
N HIS A 175 -0.32 -8.11 14.71
CA HIS A 175 -0.96 -9.24 14.03
C HIS A 175 -0.71 -9.24 12.51
N SER A 176 -0.80 -8.08 11.88
CA SER A 176 -0.65 -7.95 10.42
C SER A 176 0.78 -8.20 9.94
N PHE A 177 1.76 -7.80 10.75
CA PHE A 177 3.19 -7.92 10.45
C PHE A 177 3.89 -9.04 11.23
N GLU A 178 3.14 -9.88 11.94
CA GLU A 178 3.67 -11.15 12.41
C GLU A 178 4.19 -11.96 11.20
N PRO A 179 5.43 -12.50 11.24
CA PRO A 179 6.06 -13.12 10.07
C PRO A 179 5.17 -14.14 9.37
N ALA A 180 4.52 -15.04 10.11
CA ALA A 180 3.66 -16.09 9.54
C ALA A 180 2.43 -15.51 8.80
N ASN A 181 1.83 -14.45 9.32
CA ASN A 181 0.69 -13.80 8.68
C ASN A 181 1.14 -12.98 7.46
N PHE A 182 2.20 -12.20 7.61
CA PHE A 182 2.73 -11.35 6.55
C PHE A 182 3.19 -12.19 5.35
N ASP A 183 3.96 -13.26 5.60
CA ASP A 183 4.42 -14.18 4.55
C ASP A 183 3.25 -14.86 3.84
N ARG A 184 2.21 -15.26 4.56
CA ARG A 184 0.99 -15.83 3.96
C ARG A 184 0.31 -14.85 3.00
N TYR A 185 0.20 -13.58 3.36
CA TYR A 185 -0.36 -12.56 2.46
C TYR A 185 0.55 -12.33 1.25
N CYS A 186 1.85 -12.25 1.45
CA CYS A 186 2.82 -12.13 0.35
C CYS A 186 2.73 -13.33 -0.61
N LYS A 187 2.58 -14.53 -0.08
CA LYS A 187 2.45 -15.75 -0.87
C LYS A 187 1.23 -15.76 -1.78
N VAL A 188 0.08 -15.24 -1.31
CA VAL A 188 -1.11 -15.10 -2.15
C VAL A 188 -0.82 -14.26 -3.40
N LEU A 189 -0.04 -13.18 -3.28
CA LEU A 189 0.34 -12.37 -4.43
C LEU A 189 1.36 -13.08 -5.33
N GLN A 190 2.39 -13.72 -4.73
CA GLN A 190 3.43 -14.43 -5.47
C GLN A 190 2.86 -15.54 -6.34
N ASP A 191 1.81 -16.22 -5.87
CA ASP A 191 1.12 -17.29 -6.59
C ASP A 191 0.18 -16.76 -7.70
N GLY A 192 -0.03 -15.45 -7.78
CA GLY A 192 -0.82 -14.81 -8.82
C GLY A 192 -0.14 -14.77 -10.18
N VAL A 193 -0.88 -14.31 -11.18
CA VAL A 193 -0.39 -13.96 -12.53
C VAL A 193 -0.03 -12.48 -12.54
N TRP A 194 1.22 -12.17 -12.85
CA TRP A 194 1.78 -10.82 -12.82
C TRP A 194 1.95 -10.26 -14.22
N VAL A 195 1.23 -9.23 -14.57
CA VAL A 195 1.39 -8.51 -15.84
C VAL A 195 2.08 -7.17 -15.57
N VAL A 196 3.16 -6.89 -16.30
CA VAL A 196 3.90 -5.63 -16.18
C VAL A 196 3.52 -4.71 -17.30
N TYR A 197 2.77 -3.66 -17.01
CA TYR A 197 2.38 -2.66 -18.00
C TYR A 197 3.44 -1.58 -18.16
N ALA A 198 3.90 -1.38 -19.40
CA ALA A 198 4.69 -0.23 -19.81
C ALA A 198 3.78 0.77 -20.52
N ASN A 199 3.51 1.89 -19.89
CA ASN A 199 2.60 2.93 -20.38
C ASN A 199 3.23 3.66 -21.58
N MET A 200 2.62 3.52 -22.76
CA MET A 200 3.05 4.18 -24.00
C MET A 200 2.76 5.69 -23.98
N HIS A 201 1.85 6.15 -23.13
CA HIS A 201 1.42 7.54 -23.00
C HIS A 201 2.00 8.23 -21.77
N ARG A 202 3.09 7.72 -21.17
CA ARG A 202 3.67 8.22 -19.92
C ARG A 202 3.98 9.73 -19.91
N ASP A 203 4.23 10.31 -21.10
CA ASP A 203 4.59 11.73 -21.22
C ASP A 203 3.36 12.66 -21.30
N THR A 204 2.17 12.12 -21.60
CA THR A 204 0.91 12.85 -21.73
C THR A 204 -0.14 12.39 -20.72
N MET A 205 -0.20 11.09 -20.44
CA MET A 205 -1.11 10.46 -19.50
C MET A 205 -0.34 9.48 -18.59
N PRO A 206 0.57 9.96 -17.73
CA PRO A 206 1.32 9.11 -16.80
C PRO A 206 0.39 8.42 -15.79
N PHE A 207 0.83 7.28 -15.24
CA PHE A 207 0.22 6.78 -14.02
C PHE A 207 0.47 7.78 -12.89
N LEU A 208 -0.56 8.03 -12.11
CA LEU A 208 -0.46 8.77 -10.85
C LEU A 208 -0.44 7.79 -9.66
N THR A 209 -0.23 8.33 -8.47
CA THR A 209 -0.28 7.57 -7.24
C THR A 209 -1.02 8.34 -6.15
N SER A 210 -1.17 7.76 -4.95
CA SER A 210 -1.87 8.40 -3.83
C SER A 210 -1.29 7.94 -2.48
N ASP A 211 -1.86 8.44 -1.40
CA ASP A 211 -1.60 7.93 -0.05
C ASP A 211 -2.23 6.55 0.23
N ASN A 212 -3.01 6.03 -0.73
CA ASN A 212 -3.47 4.65 -0.82
C ASN A 212 -3.19 4.14 -2.25
N PRO A 213 -1.93 3.76 -2.58
CA PRO A 213 -1.50 3.55 -3.96
C PRO A 213 -1.87 2.19 -4.55
N VAL A 214 -2.21 1.21 -3.72
CA VAL A 214 -2.54 -0.15 -4.18
C VAL A 214 -4.03 -0.26 -4.45
N LEU A 215 -4.39 -0.38 -5.71
CA LEU A 215 -5.77 -0.53 -6.13
C LEU A 215 -6.16 -2.03 -6.07
N VAL A 216 -7.15 -2.37 -5.27
CA VAL A 216 -7.70 -3.73 -5.17
C VAL A 216 -9.13 -3.70 -5.71
N GLU A 217 -9.34 -4.29 -6.88
CA GLU A 217 -10.60 -4.23 -7.61
C GLU A 217 -11.22 -5.61 -7.75
N GLY A 218 -12.53 -5.69 -7.58
CA GLY A 218 -13.32 -6.87 -7.99
C GLY A 218 -13.71 -6.73 -9.44
N ILE A 219 -13.28 -7.65 -10.28
CA ILE A 219 -13.62 -7.64 -11.70
C ILE A 219 -15.13 -7.74 -11.86
N GLY A 220 -15.71 -6.79 -12.59
CA GLY A 220 -17.17 -6.66 -12.75
C GLY A 220 -17.86 -5.94 -11.57
N LYS A 221 -17.12 -5.40 -10.60
CA LYS A 221 -17.63 -4.59 -9.49
C LYS A 221 -17.18 -3.14 -9.63
N THR A 222 -17.99 -2.22 -9.15
CA THR A 222 -17.66 -0.79 -9.12
C THR A 222 -16.88 -0.39 -7.87
N GLU A 223 -16.86 -1.23 -6.85
CA GLU A 223 -16.23 -0.96 -5.57
C GLU A 223 -14.77 -1.40 -5.56
N THR A 224 -13.91 -0.54 -5.04
CA THR A 224 -12.47 -0.80 -4.84
C THR A 224 -12.15 -1.04 -3.37
N GLY A 225 -10.97 -1.58 -3.10
CA GLY A 225 -10.42 -1.78 -1.77
C GLY A 225 -10.26 -3.24 -1.34
N LEU A 226 -9.25 -3.46 -0.50
CA LEU A 226 -8.84 -4.78 -0.02
C LEU A 226 -10.00 -5.56 0.63
N PHE A 227 -10.76 -4.91 1.48
CA PHE A 227 -11.74 -5.56 2.34
C PHE A 227 -13.06 -5.86 1.64
N ARG A 228 -13.29 -5.22 0.50
CA ARG A 228 -14.48 -5.46 -0.34
C ARG A 228 -14.25 -6.59 -1.35
N ASN A 229 -13.00 -6.76 -1.77
CA ASN A 229 -12.64 -7.70 -2.83
C ASN A 229 -11.82 -8.90 -2.33
N GLY A 230 -10.98 -8.73 -1.30
CA GLY A 230 -10.12 -9.77 -0.73
C GLY A 230 -8.98 -10.19 -1.67
N LEU A 231 -7.78 -10.44 -1.09
CA LEU A 231 -6.59 -10.79 -1.89
C LEU A 231 -6.71 -12.15 -2.60
N ALA A 232 -7.35 -13.11 -1.94
CA ALA A 232 -7.48 -14.49 -2.44
C ALA A 232 -8.75 -14.71 -3.27
N ASN A 233 -9.58 -13.69 -3.50
CA ASN A 233 -10.80 -13.83 -4.30
C ASN A 233 -10.43 -14.01 -5.78
N PRO A 234 -10.91 -15.06 -6.46
CA PRO A 234 -10.63 -15.30 -7.88
C PRO A 234 -10.99 -14.15 -8.82
N ALA A 235 -11.94 -13.29 -8.45
CA ALA A 235 -12.34 -12.13 -9.22
C ALA A 235 -11.54 -10.86 -8.90
N THR A 236 -10.51 -10.93 -8.05
CA THR A 236 -9.72 -9.75 -7.67
C THR A 236 -8.59 -9.49 -8.66
N CYS A 237 -8.42 -8.21 -9.00
CA CYS A 237 -7.25 -7.64 -9.64
C CYS A 237 -6.59 -6.64 -8.69
N ILE A 238 -5.28 -6.75 -8.52
CA ILE A 238 -4.49 -5.79 -7.77
C ILE A 238 -3.66 -5.00 -8.77
N PHE A 239 -3.77 -3.68 -8.73
CA PHE A 239 -2.99 -2.79 -9.59
C PHE A 239 -2.11 -1.87 -8.73
N TYR A 240 -0.82 -1.79 -9.06
CA TYR A 240 0.13 -0.98 -8.33
C TYR A 240 1.08 -0.25 -9.29
N PRO A 241 1.01 1.09 -9.39
CA PRO A 241 1.94 1.88 -10.19
C PRO A 241 3.33 1.89 -9.52
N LEU A 242 4.36 1.54 -10.26
CA LEU A 242 5.76 1.56 -9.80
C LEU A 242 6.43 2.90 -10.13
N SER A 243 5.98 3.53 -11.21
CA SER A 243 6.44 4.84 -11.71
C SER A 243 5.39 5.42 -12.66
N PRO A 244 5.53 6.67 -13.14
CA PRO A 244 4.64 7.25 -14.15
C PRO A 244 4.48 6.42 -15.42
N GLY A 245 5.49 5.62 -15.77
CA GLY A 245 5.51 4.80 -16.99
C GLY A 245 5.32 3.30 -16.78
N ILE A 246 5.29 2.81 -15.54
CA ILE A 246 5.28 1.36 -15.26
C ILE A 246 4.31 1.06 -14.12
N ALA A 247 3.47 0.02 -14.33
CA ALA A 247 2.62 -0.53 -13.29
C ALA A 247 2.62 -2.06 -13.36
N VAL A 248 2.28 -2.71 -12.25
CA VAL A 248 1.98 -4.14 -12.23
C VAL A 248 0.50 -4.38 -11.97
N ALA A 249 -0.06 -5.37 -12.65
CA ALA A 249 -1.37 -5.93 -12.33
C ALA A 249 -1.20 -7.39 -11.92
N ILE A 250 -1.90 -7.80 -10.86
CA ILE A 250 -1.83 -9.15 -10.32
C ILE A 250 -3.25 -9.72 -10.34
N TYR A 251 -3.41 -10.85 -11.01
CA TYR A 251 -4.67 -11.56 -11.11
C TYR A 251 -4.58 -12.87 -10.33
N SER A 252 -5.68 -13.27 -9.70
CA SER A 252 -5.74 -14.60 -9.10
C SER A 252 -5.64 -15.68 -10.19
N ARG A 253 -4.69 -16.60 -10.06
CA ARG A 253 -4.52 -17.72 -10.99
C ARG A 253 -5.75 -18.63 -11.08
N GLN A 254 -6.56 -18.66 -10.04
CA GLN A 254 -7.81 -19.42 -9.98
C GLN A 254 -8.99 -18.70 -10.65
N GLY A 255 -8.83 -17.44 -11.07
CA GLY A 255 -9.86 -16.65 -11.70
C GLY A 255 -9.81 -16.70 -13.23
N ILE A 256 -10.93 -16.34 -13.88
CA ILE A 256 -11.02 -16.28 -15.34
C ILE A 256 -9.96 -15.35 -15.92
N TRP A 257 -9.74 -14.20 -15.31
CA TRP A 257 -8.76 -13.23 -15.78
C TRP A 257 -7.31 -13.69 -15.55
N GLY A 258 -7.07 -14.48 -14.51
CA GLY A 258 -5.78 -15.14 -14.32
C GLY A 258 -5.50 -16.15 -15.45
N ALA A 259 -6.50 -16.93 -15.83
CA ALA A 259 -6.36 -17.87 -16.94
C ALA A 259 -6.11 -17.15 -18.29
N VAL A 260 -6.81 -16.02 -18.55
CA VAL A 260 -6.60 -15.20 -19.77
C VAL A 260 -5.23 -14.52 -19.76
N ALA A 261 -4.77 -14.07 -18.60
CA ALA A 261 -3.49 -13.36 -18.47
C ALA A 261 -2.27 -14.30 -18.28
N ASP A 262 -2.45 -15.61 -18.18
CA ASP A 262 -1.39 -16.56 -17.80
C ASP A 262 -0.19 -16.55 -18.78
N GLU A 263 -0.45 -16.35 -20.07
CA GLU A 263 0.61 -16.20 -21.08
C GLU A 263 1.50 -14.97 -20.88
N TYR A 264 1.00 -13.96 -20.14
CA TYR A 264 1.71 -12.72 -19.84
C TYR A 264 2.38 -12.74 -18.45
N ASP A 265 2.39 -13.88 -17.75
CA ASP A 265 2.94 -13.95 -16.40
C ASP A 265 4.41 -13.56 -16.34
N GLY A 266 4.69 -12.50 -15.59
CA GLY A 266 6.02 -11.89 -15.46
C GLY A 266 6.48 -11.09 -16.68
N ARG A 267 5.64 -10.94 -17.71
CA ARG A 267 6.04 -10.29 -18.98
C ARG A 267 5.73 -8.79 -18.97
N LYS A 268 6.54 -8.09 -19.79
CA LYS A 268 6.30 -6.68 -20.15
C LYS A 268 5.28 -6.61 -21.29
N VAL A 269 4.18 -5.92 -21.02
CA VAL A 269 3.12 -5.62 -21.99
C VAL A 269 3.07 -4.12 -22.25
N LEU A 270 3.10 -3.73 -23.53
CA LEU A 270 2.92 -2.32 -23.90
C LEU A 270 1.45 -1.94 -23.74
N LEU A 271 1.19 -0.92 -22.93
CA LEU A 271 -0.15 -0.41 -22.68
C LEU A 271 -0.38 0.86 -23.51
N ASP A 272 -1.15 0.76 -24.58
CA ASP A 272 -1.50 1.85 -25.51
C ASP A 272 -2.95 2.33 -25.29
N GLU A 273 -3.73 1.71 -24.41
CA GLU A 273 -5.13 2.05 -24.19
C GLU A 273 -5.31 3.17 -23.17
N LEU A 274 -5.51 4.41 -23.66
CA LEU A 274 -5.72 5.61 -22.84
C LEU A 274 -6.89 5.47 -21.84
N LYS A 275 -8.00 4.84 -22.28
CA LYS A 275 -9.17 4.64 -21.40
C LYS A 275 -8.84 3.78 -20.18
N TYR A 276 -8.01 2.76 -20.36
CA TYR A 276 -7.57 1.92 -19.25
C TYR A 276 -6.69 2.72 -18.29
N ILE A 277 -5.70 3.47 -18.80
CA ILE A 277 -4.81 4.31 -17.97
C ILE A 277 -5.62 5.33 -17.19
N MET A 278 -6.54 6.02 -17.87
CA MET A 278 -7.41 7.02 -17.23
C MET A 278 -8.30 6.40 -16.14
N SER A 279 -8.89 5.23 -16.40
CA SER A 279 -9.69 4.50 -15.41
C SER A 279 -8.87 4.16 -14.17
N ARG A 280 -7.62 3.66 -14.33
CA ARG A 280 -6.73 3.37 -13.19
C ARG A 280 -6.43 4.63 -12.40
N ASN A 281 -6.10 5.72 -13.08
CA ASN A 281 -5.82 7.02 -12.44
C ASN A 281 -7.03 7.54 -11.66
N ILE A 282 -8.23 7.47 -12.22
CA ILE A 282 -9.48 7.87 -11.55
C ILE A 282 -9.71 7.03 -10.29
N ASN A 283 -9.55 5.71 -10.38
CA ASN A 283 -9.76 4.81 -9.25
C ASN A 283 -8.74 5.02 -8.15
N ILE A 284 -7.45 5.27 -8.48
CA ILE A 284 -6.41 5.64 -7.50
C ILE A 284 -6.75 6.97 -6.82
N MET A 285 -7.25 7.97 -7.56
CA MET A 285 -7.68 9.23 -6.98
C MET A 285 -8.93 9.07 -6.08
N ALA A 286 -9.85 8.21 -6.46
CA ALA A 286 -11.09 7.97 -5.74
C ALA A 286 -10.87 7.23 -4.41
N GLN A 287 -9.90 6.29 -4.37
CA GLN A 287 -9.57 5.56 -3.15
C GLN A 287 -8.57 6.27 -2.24
N ALA A 288 -7.98 7.40 -2.68
CA ALA A 288 -7.03 8.14 -1.87
C ALA A 288 -7.67 8.54 -0.53
N HIS A 289 -6.95 8.31 0.58
CA HIS A 289 -7.41 8.74 1.89
C HIS A 289 -7.57 10.26 1.95
N ARG A 290 -6.53 10.98 1.50
CA ARG A 290 -6.50 12.43 1.50
C ARG A 290 -5.77 13.03 0.31
N HIS A 291 -4.67 12.42 -0.12
CA HIS A 291 -3.74 12.96 -1.10
C HIS A 291 -3.63 12.08 -2.33
N SER A 292 -3.81 12.66 -3.51
CA SER A 292 -3.36 12.07 -4.76
C SER A 292 -2.10 12.81 -5.22
N PHE A 293 -1.12 12.04 -5.71
CA PHE A 293 0.18 12.54 -6.15
C PHE A 293 0.27 12.42 -7.66
N ILE A 294 0.41 13.57 -8.33
CA ILE A 294 0.25 13.71 -9.77
C ILE A 294 1.58 14.12 -10.38
N PRO A 295 2.14 13.32 -11.31
CA PRO A 295 3.32 13.70 -12.06
C PRO A 295 3.11 15.00 -12.84
N GLN A 296 4.17 15.82 -12.99
CA GLN A 296 4.09 17.16 -13.57
C GLN A 296 3.40 17.22 -14.93
N PRO A 297 3.62 16.29 -15.88
CA PRO A 297 2.96 16.37 -17.20
C PRO A 297 1.42 16.36 -17.10
N LEU A 298 0.86 15.66 -16.13
CA LEU A 298 -0.58 15.56 -15.93
C LEU A 298 -1.12 16.62 -14.95
N TYR A 299 -0.27 17.12 -14.05
CA TYR A 299 -0.70 18.02 -12.97
C TYR A 299 -1.39 19.29 -13.49
N ASP A 300 -0.79 19.95 -14.50
CA ASP A 300 -1.33 21.18 -15.05
C ASP A 300 -2.65 20.94 -15.79
N ALA A 301 -2.76 19.82 -16.49
CA ALA A 301 -4.00 19.44 -17.19
C ALA A 301 -5.14 19.16 -16.21
N VAL A 302 -4.90 18.39 -15.16
CA VAL A 302 -5.91 18.07 -14.13
C VAL A 302 -6.31 19.33 -13.33
N LYS A 303 -5.36 20.19 -13.00
CA LYS A 303 -5.60 21.44 -12.26
C LYS A 303 -6.47 22.40 -13.07
N ASN A 304 -6.27 22.47 -14.37
CA ASN A 304 -7.00 23.36 -15.27
C ASN A 304 -8.31 22.75 -15.81
N GLY A 305 -8.65 21.52 -15.40
CA GLY A 305 -9.86 20.83 -15.84
C GLY A 305 -9.83 20.43 -17.32
N SER A 306 -8.62 20.20 -17.86
CA SER A 306 -8.42 19.81 -19.28
C SER A 306 -8.40 18.29 -19.48
N VAL A 307 -8.54 17.52 -18.41
CA VAL A 307 -8.56 16.03 -18.37
C VAL A 307 -9.64 15.58 -17.41
#